data_27fb066097ff3bb10928be894264ad83
#
_entry.id   27fb066097ff3bb10928be894264ad83
#
_cell.length_a   1.000
_cell.length_b   1.000
_cell.length_c   1.000
_cell.angle_alpha   90.00
_cell.angle_beta   90.00
_cell.angle_gamma   90.00
#
_symmetry.space_group_name_H-M   'P 1'
#
loop_
_entity.id
_entity.type
_entity.pdbx_description
1 polymer ?
#
loop_
_entity_poly.entity_id
_entity_poly.type
_entity_poly.pdbx_seq_one_letter_code
_entity_poly.pdbx_strand_id
1 'polypeptide(L)'
;MNRRIKDFDERRCAPMGKRVNENFLDSYNELDRICSAKFGIATGGVTEYINRLNEAKYALGRDEVLPRLVRYRSIRNRFAHEVGALRKLDELSRADVSWLKRFSSTVRHRRDPVSAYLRKARKYVRHKKLRHALYIGGAVVIAALAIALYFVLSR
;
A
#
# COMPACT_ATOMS: atom_id res chain seq x y z
N MET A 1 -26.97 36.25 0.61
CA MET A 1 -27.71 34.95 0.57
C MET A 1 -27.71 34.28 -0.81
N ASN A 2 -26.75 34.58 -1.71
CA ASN A 2 -26.83 34.15 -3.12
C ASN A 2 -25.64 33.27 -3.62
N ARG A 3 -24.61 32.97 -2.82
CA ARG A 3 -23.48 32.11 -3.24
C ARG A 3 -23.76 30.63 -3.08
N ARG A 4 -24.49 30.19 -2.06
CA ARG A 4 -24.82 28.77 -1.85
C ARG A 4 -25.77 28.18 -2.88
N ILE A 5 -26.66 29.00 -3.46
CA ILE A 5 -27.64 28.56 -4.46
C ILE A 5 -26.96 28.36 -5.82
N LYS A 6 -26.00 29.21 -6.22
CA LYS A 6 -25.23 29.04 -7.45
C LYS A 6 -24.34 27.79 -7.43
N ASP A 7 -23.68 27.50 -6.31
CA ASP A 7 -22.83 26.31 -6.13
C ASP A 7 -23.63 24.98 -6.17
N PHE A 8 -24.92 25.04 -5.81
CA PHE A 8 -25.78 23.84 -5.83
C PHE A 8 -26.31 23.53 -7.23
N ASP A 9 -26.50 24.52 -8.07
CA ASP A 9 -27.03 24.38 -9.42
C ASP A 9 -25.95 24.03 -10.44
N GLU A 10 -24.73 24.57 -10.30
CA GLU A 10 -23.58 24.18 -11.14
C GLU A 10 -23.18 22.71 -10.96
N ARG A 11 -23.36 22.15 -9.77
CA ARG A 11 -23.10 20.72 -9.51
C ARG A 11 -24.13 19.78 -10.14
N ARG A 12 -25.34 20.24 -10.44
CA ARG A 12 -26.37 19.45 -11.13
C ARG A 12 -26.19 19.37 -12.63
N CYS A 13 -25.61 20.39 -13.24
CA CYS A 13 -25.46 20.51 -14.69
C CYS A 13 -24.06 20.15 -15.21
N ALA A 14 -23.12 19.73 -14.36
CA ALA A 14 -21.80 19.30 -14.82
C ALA A 14 -21.92 18.06 -15.71
N PRO A 15 -21.28 18.03 -16.90
CA PRO A 15 -21.28 16.86 -17.76
C PRO A 15 -20.74 15.66 -16.98
N MET A 16 -21.31 14.47 -17.27
CA MET A 16 -21.08 13.24 -16.48
C MET A 16 -19.58 12.91 -16.33
N GLY A 17 -18.77 13.16 -17.36
CA GLY A 17 -17.33 13.00 -17.34
C GLY A 17 -16.63 13.89 -16.32
N LYS A 18 -17.00 15.17 -16.22
CA LYS A 18 -16.43 16.10 -15.24
C LYS A 18 -16.61 15.62 -13.79
N ARG A 19 -17.80 15.12 -13.44
CA ARG A 19 -18.08 14.56 -12.10
C ARG A 19 -17.27 13.31 -11.80
N VAL A 20 -17.05 12.46 -12.80
CA VAL A 20 -16.23 11.24 -12.63
C VAL A 20 -14.78 11.63 -12.37
N ASN A 21 -14.24 12.59 -13.11
CA ASN A 21 -12.87 13.06 -12.96
C ASN A 21 -12.62 13.74 -11.60
N GLU A 22 -13.57 14.56 -11.13
CA GLU A 22 -13.51 15.17 -9.78
C GLU A 22 -13.54 14.08 -8.68
N ASN A 23 -14.47 13.14 -8.74
CA ASN A 23 -14.57 12.04 -7.79
C ASN A 23 -13.34 11.12 -7.83
N PHE A 24 -12.73 10.94 -9.00
CA PHE A 24 -11.48 10.21 -9.14
C PHE A 24 -10.35 10.94 -8.41
N LEU A 25 -10.20 12.24 -8.65
CA LEU A 25 -9.14 13.04 -8.03
C LEU A 25 -9.25 13.03 -6.49
N ASP A 26 -10.47 13.19 -5.96
CA ASP A 26 -10.72 13.11 -4.52
C ASP A 26 -10.36 11.73 -3.96
N SER A 27 -10.77 10.66 -4.66
CA SER A 27 -10.48 9.28 -4.25
C SER A 27 -8.98 8.95 -4.35
N TYR A 28 -8.29 9.51 -5.34
CA TYR A 28 -6.84 9.34 -5.48
C TYR A 28 -6.08 10.10 -4.38
N ASN A 29 -6.45 11.34 -4.08
CA ASN A 29 -5.85 12.14 -3.02
C ASN A 29 -6.05 11.47 -1.64
N GLU A 30 -7.23 10.88 -1.39
CA GLU A 30 -7.48 10.12 -0.16
C GLU A 30 -6.58 8.85 -0.10
N LEU A 31 -6.42 8.13 -1.22
CA LEU A 31 -5.50 7.00 -1.29
C LEU A 31 -4.05 7.45 -1.03
N ASP A 32 -3.62 8.56 -1.64
CA ASP A 32 -2.27 9.10 -1.46
C ASP A 32 -2.02 9.44 0.02
N ARG A 33 -2.99 10.09 0.68
CA ARG A 33 -2.94 10.39 2.12
C ARG A 33 -2.84 9.14 2.98
N ILE A 34 -3.62 8.10 2.68
CA ILE A 34 -3.58 6.82 3.40
C ILE A 34 -2.22 6.13 3.23
N CYS A 35 -1.68 6.11 2.00
CA CYS A 35 -0.38 5.55 1.71
C CYS A 35 0.74 6.36 2.39
N SER A 36 0.66 7.69 2.36
CA SER A 36 1.61 8.59 3.04
C SER A 36 1.64 8.31 4.54
N ALA A 37 0.49 8.22 5.18
CA ALA A 37 0.38 7.88 6.60
C ALA A 37 0.92 6.46 6.90
N LYS A 38 0.68 5.50 6.00
CA LYS A 38 1.18 4.13 6.14
C LYS A 38 2.70 4.05 6.14
N PHE A 39 3.37 4.86 5.32
CA PHE A 39 4.82 4.84 5.15
C PHE A 39 5.55 5.93 5.95
N GLY A 40 4.81 6.82 6.61
CA GLY A 40 5.40 7.91 7.41
C GLY A 40 6.05 9.00 6.56
N ILE A 41 5.52 9.26 5.35
CA ILE A 41 6.00 10.30 4.44
C ILE A 41 4.99 11.44 4.32
N ALA A 42 5.46 12.64 4.01
CA ALA A 42 4.61 13.82 3.93
C ALA A 42 3.69 13.82 2.69
N THR A 43 4.21 13.40 1.54
CA THR A 43 3.51 13.43 0.23
C THR A 43 3.97 12.29 -0.66
N GLY A 44 3.21 12.00 -1.74
CA GLY A 44 3.62 10.99 -2.73
C GLY A 44 3.42 9.54 -2.27
N GLY A 45 2.46 9.32 -1.39
CA GLY A 45 2.16 8.01 -0.82
C GLY A 45 1.87 6.92 -1.85
N VAL A 46 1.13 7.25 -2.92
CA VAL A 46 0.87 6.31 -4.02
C VAL A 46 2.16 5.98 -4.77
N THR A 47 3.05 6.95 -4.98
CA THR A 47 4.35 6.71 -5.63
C THR A 47 5.20 5.76 -4.78
N GLU A 48 5.29 6.01 -3.48
CA GLU A 48 5.99 5.11 -2.56
C GLU A 48 5.35 3.71 -2.53
N TYR A 49 4.02 3.62 -2.58
CA TYR A 49 3.33 2.35 -2.66
C TYR A 49 3.72 1.56 -3.93
N ILE A 50 3.80 2.24 -5.08
CA ILE A 50 4.26 1.66 -6.35
C ILE A 50 5.70 1.15 -6.22
N ASN A 51 6.60 1.95 -5.62
CA ASN A 51 8.00 1.56 -5.40
C ASN A 51 8.09 0.29 -4.55
N ARG A 52 7.39 0.25 -3.41
CA ARG A 52 7.33 -0.93 -2.54
C ARG A 52 6.74 -2.16 -3.23
N LEU A 53 5.77 -1.96 -4.10
CA LEU A 53 5.17 -3.05 -4.86
C LEU A 53 6.10 -3.56 -5.96
N ASN A 54 6.96 -2.69 -6.53
CA ASN A 54 8.01 -3.09 -7.45
C ASN A 54 9.09 -3.93 -6.77
N GLU A 55 9.50 -3.57 -5.55
CA GLU A 55 10.43 -4.35 -4.74
C GLU A 55 9.85 -5.71 -4.34
N ALA A 56 8.55 -5.76 -4.04
CA ALA A 56 7.82 -6.95 -3.63
C ALA A 56 7.41 -7.82 -4.84
N LYS A 57 8.38 -8.31 -5.61
CA LYS A 57 8.15 -9.07 -6.87
C LYS A 57 7.16 -10.23 -6.75
N TYR A 58 7.09 -10.88 -5.60
CA TYR A 58 6.23 -12.05 -5.35
C TYR A 58 4.99 -11.71 -4.51
N ALA A 59 4.60 -10.43 -4.42
CA ALA A 59 3.39 -10.05 -3.72
C ALA A 59 2.14 -10.50 -4.50
N LEU A 60 1.26 -11.25 -3.84
CA LEU A 60 -0.01 -11.69 -4.44
C LEU A 60 -0.86 -10.46 -4.79
N GLY A 61 -1.41 -10.45 -6.02
CA GLY A 61 -2.21 -9.34 -6.55
C GLY A 61 -1.39 -8.17 -7.11
N ARG A 62 -0.04 -8.28 -7.14
CA ARG A 62 0.84 -7.26 -7.72
C ARG A 62 0.49 -6.95 -9.16
N ASP A 63 0.30 -7.98 -9.97
CA ASP A 63 0.12 -7.87 -11.42
C ASP A 63 -1.20 -7.19 -11.79
N GLU A 64 -2.18 -7.19 -10.90
CA GLU A 64 -3.44 -6.45 -11.05
C GLU A 64 -3.32 -5.01 -10.54
N VAL A 65 -2.74 -4.83 -9.36
CA VAL A 65 -2.71 -3.53 -8.65
C VAL A 65 -1.69 -2.58 -9.26
N LEU A 66 -0.50 -3.06 -9.61
CA LEU A 66 0.60 -2.22 -10.08
C LEU A 66 0.27 -1.45 -11.37
N PRO A 67 -0.22 -2.09 -12.45
CA PRO A 67 -0.55 -1.37 -13.69
C PRO A 67 -1.64 -0.32 -13.47
N ARG A 68 -2.65 -0.63 -12.64
CA ARG A 68 -3.74 0.32 -12.34
C ARG A 68 -3.22 1.55 -11.59
N LEU A 69 -2.37 1.37 -10.56
CA LEU A 69 -1.81 2.49 -9.82
C LEU A 69 -0.88 3.36 -10.69
N VAL A 70 -0.08 2.75 -11.56
CA VAL A 70 0.78 3.47 -12.51
C VAL A 70 -0.08 4.31 -13.46
N ARG A 71 -1.14 3.72 -14.04
CA ARG A 71 -2.10 4.44 -14.89
C ARG A 71 -2.76 5.60 -14.14
N TYR A 72 -3.27 5.37 -12.94
CA TYR A 72 -3.95 6.40 -12.16
C TYR A 72 -3.02 7.54 -11.74
N ARG A 73 -1.76 7.25 -11.40
CA ARG A 73 -0.74 8.27 -11.15
C ARG A 73 -0.49 9.12 -12.40
N SER A 74 -0.41 8.51 -13.57
CA SER A 74 -0.24 9.23 -14.84
C SER A 74 -1.43 10.16 -15.10
N ILE A 75 -2.67 9.68 -14.95
CA ILE A 75 -3.88 10.48 -15.12
C ILE A 75 -3.91 11.66 -14.13
N ARG A 76 -3.62 11.40 -12.85
CA ARG A 76 -3.55 12.46 -11.84
C ARG A 76 -2.51 13.52 -12.18
N ASN A 77 -1.35 13.12 -12.71
CA ASN A 77 -0.32 14.07 -13.12
C ASN A 77 -0.78 14.92 -14.31
N ARG A 78 -1.48 14.33 -15.28
CA ARG A 78 -2.10 15.10 -16.39
C ARG A 78 -3.10 16.12 -15.86
N PHE A 79 -3.93 15.78 -14.89
CA PHE A 79 -4.85 16.74 -14.25
C PHE A 79 -4.13 17.90 -13.55
N ALA A 80 -2.93 17.67 -13.02
CA ALA A 80 -2.15 18.71 -12.35
C ALA A 80 -1.41 19.63 -13.31
N HIS A 81 -1.04 19.15 -14.49
CA HIS A 81 -0.14 19.87 -15.41
C HIS A 81 -0.81 20.33 -16.71
N GLU A 82 -1.92 19.73 -17.12
CA GLU A 82 -2.60 20.08 -18.38
C GLU A 82 -3.83 20.96 -18.10
N VAL A 83 -3.85 22.16 -18.67
CA VAL A 83 -4.97 23.09 -18.52
C VAL A 83 -6.24 22.50 -19.16
N GLY A 84 -7.27 22.36 -18.36
CA GLY A 84 -8.57 21.85 -18.82
C GLY A 84 -8.67 20.32 -18.93
N ALA A 85 -7.65 19.57 -18.53
CA ALA A 85 -7.65 18.09 -18.56
C ALA A 85 -8.85 17.50 -17.80
N LEU A 86 -9.25 18.08 -16.65
CA LEU A 86 -10.43 17.68 -15.89
C LEU A 86 -11.74 17.67 -16.69
N ARG A 87 -11.84 18.49 -17.74
CA ARG A 87 -13.03 18.59 -18.61
C ARG A 87 -12.93 17.76 -19.88
N LYS A 88 -11.70 17.49 -20.35
CA LYS A 88 -11.41 16.87 -21.65
C LYS A 88 -11.12 15.38 -21.58
N LEU A 89 -10.63 14.88 -20.45
CA LEU A 89 -10.30 13.47 -20.29
C LEU A 89 -11.56 12.63 -20.04
N ASP A 90 -11.82 11.72 -20.96
CA ASP A 90 -12.94 10.78 -20.89
C ASP A 90 -12.45 9.32 -20.67
N GLU A 91 -11.24 9.19 -20.09
CA GLU A 91 -10.57 7.90 -19.91
C GLU A 91 -10.98 7.19 -18.61
N LEU A 92 -11.74 7.87 -17.75
CA LEU A 92 -12.12 7.39 -16.43
C LEU A 92 -13.59 6.97 -16.37
N SER A 93 -13.84 5.87 -15.68
CA SER A 93 -15.16 5.33 -15.43
C SER A 93 -15.53 5.39 -13.93
N ARG A 94 -16.81 5.22 -13.64
CA ARG A 94 -17.29 5.04 -12.25
C ARG A 94 -16.66 3.81 -11.59
N ALA A 95 -16.30 2.80 -12.39
CA ALA A 95 -15.62 1.60 -11.90
C ALA A 95 -14.22 1.91 -11.37
N ASP A 96 -13.48 2.83 -12.02
CA ASP A 96 -12.16 3.28 -11.57
C ASP A 96 -12.24 3.97 -10.19
N VAL A 97 -13.22 4.87 -10.03
CA VAL A 97 -13.49 5.53 -8.73
C VAL A 97 -13.85 4.52 -7.65
N SER A 98 -14.72 3.57 -7.96
CA SER A 98 -15.12 2.52 -7.03
C SER A 98 -13.96 1.61 -6.65
N TRP A 99 -13.09 1.30 -7.60
CA TRP A 99 -11.88 0.54 -7.35
C TRP A 99 -10.92 1.29 -6.41
N LEU A 100 -10.66 2.59 -6.64
CA LEU A 100 -9.83 3.41 -5.77
C LEU A 100 -10.35 3.42 -4.33
N LYS A 101 -11.66 3.62 -4.14
CA LYS A 101 -12.29 3.61 -2.81
C LYS A 101 -12.12 2.25 -2.10
N ARG A 102 -12.35 1.15 -2.81
CA ARG A 102 -12.15 -0.20 -2.27
C ARG A 102 -10.68 -0.46 -1.94
N PHE A 103 -9.78 -0.05 -2.83
CA PHE A 103 -8.35 -0.23 -2.62
C PHE A 103 -7.85 0.61 -1.44
N SER A 104 -8.31 1.85 -1.27
CA SER A 104 -8.04 2.70 -0.10
C SER A 104 -8.44 2.01 1.20
N SER A 105 -9.63 1.40 1.24
CA SER A 105 -10.07 0.59 2.38
C SER A 105 -9.15 -0.61 2.63
N THR A 106 -8.74 -1.31 1.57
CA THR A 106 -7.82 -2.45 1.66
C THR A 106 -6.47 -2.05 2.25
N VAL A 107 -5.92 -0.90 1.83
CA VAL A 107 -4.65 -0.36 2.36
C VAL A 107 -4.81 0.05 3.82
N ARG A 108 -5.90 0.75 4.17
CA ARG A 108 -6.22 1.17 5.54
C ARG A 108 -6.27 -0.01 6.51
N HIS A 109 -6.89 -1.12 6.10
CA HIS A 109 -6.99 -2.33 6.90
C HIS A 109 -5.80 -3.28 6.77
N ARG A 110 -4.71 -2.87 6.11
CA ARG A 110 -3.49 -3.66 5.91
C ARG A 110 -3.73 -5.02 5.24
N ARG A 111 -4.76 -5.13 4.39
CA ARG A 111 -5.09 -6.33 3.61
C ARG A 111 -4.52 -6.28 2.18
N ASP A 112 -3.83 -5.23 1.85
CA ASP A 112 -3.20 -4.94 0.56
C ASP A 112 -1.98 -5.84 0.28
N PRO A 113 -1.57 -5.99 -1.00
CA PRO A 113 -0.45 -6.83 -1.42
C PRO A 113 0.87 -6.56 -0.68
N VAL A 114 1.23 -5.29 -0.48
CA VAL A 114 2.48 -4.91 0.22
C VAL A 114 2.43 -5.35 1.67
N SER A 115 1.32 -5.11 2.39
CA SER A 115 1.17 -5.54 3.78
C SER A 115 1.18 -7.06 3.92
N ALA A 116 0.56 -7.78 2.99
CA ALA A 116 0.57 -9.25 2.97
C ALA A 116 1.99 -9.80 2.76
N TYR A 117 2.73 -9.24 1.81
CA TYR A 117 4.11 -9.59 1.55
C TYR A 117 5.00 -9.35 2.77
N LEU A 118 4.91 -8.16 3.39
CA LEU A 118 5.70 -7.82 4.58
C LEU A 118 5.37 -8.73 5.77
N ARG A 119 4.12 -9.16 5.94
CA ARG A 119 3.75 -10.13 6.99
C ARG A 119 4.43 -11.49 6.76
N LYS A 120 4.44 -11.98 5.50
CA LYS A 120 5.13 -13.25 5.16
C LYS A 120 6.63 -13.12 5.39
N ALA A 121 7.25 -12.04 4.94
CA ALA A 121 8.68 -11.79 5.13
C ALA A 121 9.07 -11.76 6.62
N ARG A 122 8.28 -11.07 7.47
CA ARG A 122 8.52 -11.03 8.93
C ARG A 122 8.40 -12.42 9.58
N LYS A 123 7.40 -13.22 9.17
CA LYS A 123 7.29 -14.60 9.65
C LYS A 123 8.53 -15.41 9.31
N TYR A 124 8.99 -15.33 8.06
CA TYR A 124 10.19 -16.05 7.63
C TYR A 124 11.43 -15.66 8.43
N VAL A 125 11.67 -14.36 8.63
CA VAL A 125 12.80 -13.85 9.43
C VAL A 125 12.70 -14.32 10.89
N ARG A 126 11.48 -14.27 11.48
CA ARG A 126 11.27 -14.75 12.87
C ARG A 126 11.58 -16.25 12.99
N HIS A 127 11.11 -17.09 12.08
CA HIS A 127 11.42 -18.52 12.11
C HIS A 127 12.89 -18.79 11.93
N LYS A 128 13.59 -18.05 11.05
CA LYS A 128 15.04 -18.19 10.88
C LYS A 128 15.78 -17.86 12.18
N LYS A 129 15.45 -16.73 12.82
CA LYS A 129 16.04 -16.33 14.10
C LYS A 129 15.78 -17.35 15.22
N LEU A 130 14.55 -17.88 15.30
CA LEU A 130 14.19 -18.88 16.31
C LEU A 130 14.99 -20.18 16.13
N ARG A 131 15.15 -20.65 14.89
CA ARG A 131 15.97 -21.82 14.58
C ARG A 131 17.42 -21.64 15.00
N HIS A 132 18.05 -20.48 14.70
CA HIS A 132 19.40 -20.18 15.16
C HIS A 132 19.51 -20.15 16.69
N ALA A 133 18.55 -19.54 17.37
CA ALA A 133 18.53 -19.53 18.84
C ALA A 133 18.43 -20.95 19.43
N LEU A 134 17.60 -21.82 18.83
CA LEU A 134 17.50 -23.23 19.24
C LEU A 134 18.80 -24.01 19.02
N TYR A 135 19.51 -23.80 17.90
CA TYR A 135 20.80 -24.45 17.66
C TYR A 135 21.86 -23.99 18.67
N ILE A 136 21.96 -22.70 18.93
CA ILE A 136 22.91 -22.15 19.91
C ILE A 136 22.57 -22.66 21.32
N GLY A 137 21.30 -22.59 21.73
CA GLY A 137 20.85 -23.08 23.03
C GLY A 137 21.12 -24.60 23.21
N GLY A 138 20.85 -25.40 22.20
CA GLY A 138 21.13 -26.83 22.20
C GLY A 138 22.64 -27.14 22.34
N ALA A 139 23.48 -26.40 21.61
CA ALA A 139 24.94 -26.58 21.72
C ALA A 139 25.46 -26.25 23.13
N VAL A 140 24.95 -25.17 23.76
CA VAL A 140 25.32 -24.80 25.12
C VAL A 140 24.90 -25.89 26.14
N VAL A 141 23.71 -26.45 26.01
CA VAL A 141 23.21 -27.51 26.88
C VAL A 141 24.08 -28.78 26.73
N ILE A 142 24.40 -29.17 25.50
CA ILE A 142 25.26 -30.34 25.24
C ILE A 142 26.65 -30.10 25.83
N ALA A 143 27.26 -28.93 25.67
CA ALA A 143 28.55 -28.61 26.26
C ALA A 143 28.53 -28.66 27.81
N ALA A 144 27.46 -28.11 28.42
CA ALA A 144 27.29 -28.16 29.87
C ALA A 144 27.18 -29.61 30.39
N LEU A 145 26.41 -30.46 29.69
CA LEU A 145 26.27 -31.87 30.04
C LEU A 145 27.60 -32.63 29.87
N ALA A 146 28.37 -32.37 28.83
CA ALA A 146 29.69 -32.97 28.63
C ALA A 146 30.67 -32.60 29.74
N ILE A 147 30.68 -31.33 30.15
CA ILE A 147 31.51 -30.86 31.28
C ILE A 147 31.09 -31.53 32.59
N ALA A 148 29.79 -31.59 32.87
CA ALA A 148 29.28 -32.25 34.08
C ALA A 148 29.68 -33.73 34.13
N LEU A 149 29.53 -34.44 33.01
CA LEU A 149 29.93 -35.86 32.88
C LEU A 149 31.42 -36.04 33.10
N TYR A 150 32.25 -35.17 32.53
CA TYR A 150 33.71 -35.21 32.75
C TYR A 150 34.06 -35.11 34.22
N PHE A 151 33.43 -34.18 34.96
CA PHE A 151 33.69 -34.04 36.41
C PHE A 151 33.21 -35.24 37.25
N VAL A 152 32.16 -35.91 36.83
CA VAL A 152 31.66 -37.13 37.51
C VAL A 152 32.59 -38.32 37.28
N LEU A 153 33.12 -38.48 36.04
CA LEU A 153 34.01 -39.58 35.70
C LEU A 153 35.47 -39.39 36.19
N SER A 154 35.87 -38.15 36.44
CA SER A 154 37.23 -37.81 36.95
C SER A 154 37.35 -37.86 38.47
N ARG A 155 36.27 -38.19 39.18
CA ARG A 155 36.25 -38.42 40.65
C ARG A 155 36.41 -39.90 40.96
#